data_6ca6e9f3f02f9f76aea74ed5a0418a56
#
_entry.id   6ca6e9f3f02f9f76aea74ed5a0418a56
#
_cell.length_a   1.000
_cell.length_b   1.000
_cell.length_c   1.000
_cell.angle_alpha   90.00
_cell.angle_beta   90.00
_cell.angle_gamma   90.00
#
_symmetry.space_group_name_H-M   'P 1'
#
loop_
_entity.id
_entity.type
_entity.pdbx_description
1 polymer ?
#
loop_
_entity_poly.entity_id
_entity_poly.type
_entity_poly.pdbx_seq_one_letter_code
_entity_poly.pdbx_strand_id
1 'polypeptide(L)'
;MADGGWIPAEGELARSITLTGILRYHRSRMANENFMLGEFPWDVRYRVLGTEDILTPALVVYPEILGANIERTFDLLGGADRWRVHVKTAKLGYSMRTLVERGVRNFKCATTLELLVACRSGAADVLLAYPVMAANARRVREIADQFPDVRISILSESEEQLTPWRASSVGIFLDINPGMNRTGIEQEQRDKVVRIVGGLEDGGMEFRGLHYYDGQYGGLEEGERTRAAHAGYDRLLQLVSDIEGAGVRVPEVITAGTPTFPCSLAYQGFHGAGFMHRVSPGTILYGDATSLAQLPRAYGYAPAVLVLTRVVSRPRQGILTCDAGHKAVSADAGVPTCVVVGHPELQPLSPSEEHLPMALKGGATGPQVGEALYLLPRHICPTVNNFDCALLVEDGQIESVEEVSARGRESPVMRHTSPKVSLTKHETAEKV
;
A
#
# COMPACT_ATOMS: atom_id res chain seq x y z
N MET A 1 -55.33 -23.00 15.80
CA MET A 1 -54.77 -21.74 15.28
C MET A 1 -53.28 -21.86 15.41
N ALA A 2 -52.61 -22.11 14.28
CA ALA A 2 -51.18 -22.45 14.23
C ALA A 2 -50.39 -21.18 13.90
N ASP A 3 -49.49 -20.85 14.81
CA ASP A 3 -48.45 -19.81 14.58
C ASP A 3 -47.43 -20.31 13.57
N GLY A 4 -47.47 -19.75 12.37
CA GLY A 4 -46.49 -19.98 11.31
C GLY A 4 -45.26 -19.07 11.52
N GLY A 5 -44.25 -19.58 12.20
CA GLY A 5 -42.93 -18.92 12.26
C GLY A 5 -42.28 -18.90 10.87
N TRP A 6 -42.05 -17.71 10.37
CA TRP A 6 -41.34 -17.47 9.11
C TRP A 6 -39.83 -17.65 9.37
N ILE A 7 -39.21 -18.64 8.71
CA ILE A 7 -37.73 -18.85 8.71
C ILE A 7 -37.22 -18.20 7.42
N PRO A 8 -36.33 -17.20 7.49
CA PRO A 8 -35.73 -16.61 6.27
C PRO A 8 -34.86 -17.63 5.55
N ALA A 9 -34.91 -17.63 4.23
CA ALA A 9 -34.06 -18.48 3.41
C ALA A 9 -32.58 -18.14 3.58
N GLU A 10 -31.71 -19.17 3.58
CA GLU A 10 -30.27 -19.04 3.82
C GLU A 10 -29.56 -17.97 2.92
N GLY A 11 -30.10 -17.68 1.74
CA GLY A 11 -29.61 -16.65 0.83
C GLY A 11 -29.82 -15.19 1.30
N GLU A 12 -30.81 -14.91 2.16
CA GLU A 12 -31.03 -13.55 2.70
C GLU A 12 -30.10 -13.28 3.88
N LEU A 13 -29.76 -14.30 4.67
CA LEU A 13 -28.80 -14.17 5.76
C LEU A 13 -27.40 -13.83 5.23
N ALA A 14 -26.96 -14.46 4.14
CA ALA A 14 -25.67 -14.19 3.51
C ALA A 14 -25.58 -12.76 2.96
N ARG A 15 -26.65 -12.27 2.30
CA ARG A 15 -26.73 -10.88 1.80
C ARG A 15 -26.75 -9.85 2.93
N SER A 16 -27.43 -10.14 4.04
CA SER A 16 -27.49 -9.28 5.21
C SER A 16 -26.12 -9.15 5.90
N ILE A 17 -25.35 -10.24 5.98
CA ILE A 17 -24.00 -10.22 6.56
C ILE A 17 -23.03 -9.41 5.69
N THR A 18 -23.16 -9.47 4.35
CA THR A 18 -22.28 -8.74 3.42
C THR A 18 -22.56 -7.22 3.45
N LEU A 19 -23.83 -6.80 3.46
CA LEU A 19 -24.19 -5.38 3.59
C LEU A 19 -23.78 -4.81 4.95
N THR A 20 -23.93 -5.59 6.03
CA THR A 20 -23.51 -5.19 7.38
C THR A 20 -21.97 -5.08 7.46
N GLY A 21 -21.22 -5.94 6.76
CA GLY A 21 -19.76 -5.87 6.67
C GLY A 21 -19.28 -4.62 5.94
N ILE A 22 -19.88 -4.27 4.79
CA ILE A 22 -19.57 -3.07 4.01
C ILE A 22 -19.91 -1.80 4.79
N LEU A 23 -21.09 -1.75 5.41
CA LEU A 23 -21.48 -0.63 6.26
C LEU A 23 -20.58 -0.50 7.51
N ARG A 24 -20.08 -1.61 8.07
CA ARG A 24 -19.09 -1.59 9.15
C ARG A 24 -17.73 -1.11 8.66
N TYR A 25 -17.25 -1.53 7.47
CA TYR A 25 -15.98 -1.07 6.92
C TYR A 25 -16.00 0.45 6.64
N HIS A 26 -17.07 0.96 5.99
CA HIS A 26 -17.24 2.40 5.78
C HIS A 26 -17.50 3.15 7.09
N ARG A 27 -18.27 2.59 8.03
CA ARG A 27 -18.45 3.19 9.35
C ARG A 27 -17.19 3.11 10.21
N SER A 28 -16.40 2.04 10.18
CA SER A 28 -15.14 1.96 10.95
C SER A 28 -14.09 2.93 10.42
N ARG A 29 -14.09 3.23 9.12
CA ARG A 29 -13.25 4.27 8.52
C ARG A 29 -13.73 5.69 8.84
N MET A 30 -15.04 5.90 9.01
CA MET A 30 -15.66 7.19 9.31
C MET A 30 -15.94 7.42 10.81
N ALA A 31 -16.03 6.37 11.61
CA ALA A 31 -16.48 6.42 13.01
C ALA A 31 -15.40 6.13 14.05
N ASN A 32 -14.11 6.18 13.68
CA ASN A 32 -13.04 6.04 14.67
C ASN A 32 -12.62 7.38 15.26
N GLU A 33 -13.62 8.13 15.80
CA GLU A 33 -13.35 9.31 16.65
C GLU A 33 -12.59 8.94 17.94
N ASN A 34 -12.46 7.64 18.27
CA ASN A 34 -11.77 7.13 19.46
C ASN A 34 -10.63 6.15 19.15
N PHE A 35 -10.10 6.11 17.92
CA PHE A 35 -8.91 5.31 17.67
C PHE A 35 -7.70 6.01 18.31
N MET A 36 -7.34 5.53 19.50
CA MET A 36 -6.12 5.94 20.18
C MET A 36 -4.94 5.32 19.43
N LEU A 37 -4.21 6.15 18.68
CA LEU A 37 -2.88 5.76 18.23
C LEU A 37 -2.03 5.52 19.47
N GLY A 38 -1.43 4.32 19.58
CA GLY A 38 -0.55 3.99 20.70
C GLY A 38 0.62 4.98 20.81
N GLU A 39 1.26 5.01 21.95
CA GLU A 39 2.50 5.74 22.16
C GLU A 39 3.62 5.05 21.37
N PHE A 40 4.53 5.85 20.79
CA PHE A 40 5.72 5.34 20.14
C PHE A 40 6.96 5.93 20.83
N PRO A 41 7.78 5.08 21.51
CA PRO A 41 8.93 5.55 22.28
C PRO A 41 10.02 6.12 21.37
N TRP A 42 10.81 7.02 21.93
CA TRP A 42 12.04 7.49 21.29
C TRP A 42 13.06 6.34 21.15
N ASP A 43 13.70 6.28 20.00
CA ASP A 43 14.86 5.43 19.74
C ASP A 43 15.98 6.32 19.16
N VAL A 44 17.19 6.16 19.62
CA VAL A 44 18.35 6.97 19.20
C VAL A 44 18.62 6.88 17.69
N ARG A 45 18.22 5.79 17.06
CA ARG A 45 18.31 5.59 15.60
C ARG A 45 17.49 6.59 14.79
N TYR A 46 16.48 7.24 15.40
CA TYR A 46 15.67 8.28 14.72
C TYR A 46 16.31 9.67 14.81
N ARG A 47 17.39 9.82 15.55
CA ARG A 47 18.07 11.11 15.68
C ARG A 47 18.56 11.61 14.32
N VAL A 48 18.33 12.89 14.02
CA VAL A 48 18.92 13.63 12.91
C VAL A 48 19.75 14.76 13.51
N LEU A 49 21.00 14.87 13.10
CA LEU A 49 21.90 15.95 13.51
C LEU A 49 21.72 17.16 12.59
N GLY A 50 21.98 18.38 13.08
CA GLY A 50 21.86 19.60 12.28
C GLY A 50 20.42 19.90 11.85
N THR A 51 19.41 19.54 12.66
CA THR A 51 18.01 19.78 12.30
C THR A 51 17.70 21.25 12.11
N GLU A 52 18.50 22.17 12.66
CA GLU A 52 18.40 23.63 12.49
C GLU A 52 18.55 24.10 11.04
N ASP A 53 19.30 23.33 10.23
CA ASP A 53 19.57 23.62 8.82
C ASP A 53 18.58 22.93 7.87
N ILE A 54 17.59 22.17 8.40
CA ILE A 54 16.62 21.45 7.59
C ILE A 54 15.34 22.27 7.45
N LEU A 55 14.90 22.45 6.20
CA LEU A 55 13.56 22.96 5.90
C LEU A 55 12.50 21.94 6.30
N THR A 56 11.61 22.30 7.22
CA THR A 56 10.52 21.46 7.69
C THR A 56 9.19 21.91 7.10
N PRO A 57 8.20 21.00 6.93
CA PRO A 57 8.27 19.57 7.24
C PRO A 57 9.10 18.79 6.21
N ALA A 58 9.86 17.78 6.66
CA ALA A 58 10.70 16.96 5.79
C ALA A 58 10.42 15.47 5.99
N LEU A 59 10.43 14.71 4.89
CA LEU A 59 10.34 13.24 4.94
C LEU A 59 11.73 12.68 5.23
N VAL A 60 11.85 11.86 6.26
CA VAL A 60 13.11 11.22 6.67
C VAL A 60 13.00 9.72 6.53
N VAL A 61 13.93 9.10 5.82
CA VAL A 61 14.06 7.65 5.63
C VAL A 61 15.31 7.18 6.35
N TYR A 62 15.19 6.07 7.08
CA TYR A 62 16.28 5.41 7.80
C TYR A 62 16.66 4.11 7.09
N PRO A 63 17.73 4.09 6.27
CA PRO A 63 18.13 2.95 5.44
C PRO A 63 18.40 1.68 6.25
N GLU A 64 19.02 1.80 7.43
CA GLU A 64 19.26 0.65 8.30
C GLU A 64 17.96 -0.02 8.73
N ILE A 65 16.96 0.76 9.15
CA ILE A 65 15.66 0.24 9.58
C ILE A 65 14.89 -0.34 8.39
N LEU A 66 14.94 0.32 7.22
CA LEU A 66 14.37 -0.20 5.98
C LEU A 66 14.97 -1.56 5.64
N GLY A 67 16.32 -1.68 5.71
CA GLY A 67 17.02 -2.94 5.50
C GLY A 67 16.57 -4.02 6.48
N ALA A 68 16.47 -3.70 7.77
CA ALA A 68 16.01 -4.63 8.80
C ALA A 68 14.56 -5.10 8.55
N ASN A 69 13.66 -4.22 8.11
CA ASN A 69 12.28 -4.59 7.75
C ASN A 69 12.23 -5.55 6.55
N ILE A 70 13.12 -5.37 5.56
CA ILE A 70 13.24 -6.29 4.41
C ILE A 70 13.70 -7.67 4.87
N GLU A 71 14.80 -7.75 5.64
CA GLU A 71 15.31 -9.02 6.16
C GLU A 71 14.27 -9.74 7.03
N ARG A 72 13.58 -9.00 7.90
CA ARG A 72 12.49 -9.55 8.71
C ARG A 72 11.38 -10.15 7.84
N THR A 73 11.07 -9.50 6.72
CA THR A 73 10.07 -10.03 5.77
C THR A 73 10.57 -11.33 5.14
N PHE A 74 11.86 -11.43 4.79
CA PHE A 74 12.45 -12.68 4.26
C PHE A 74 12.42 -13.80 5.28
N ASP A 75 12.74 -13.54 6.55
CA ASP A 75 12.64 -14.52 7.63
C ASP A 75 11.23 -15.11 7.75
N LEU A 76 10.21 -14.23 7.71
CA LEU A 76 8.80 -14.63 7.83
C LEU A 76 8.30 -15.41 6.60
N LEU A 77 8.82 -15.12 5.41
CA LEU A 77 8.41 -15.72 4.15
C LEU A 77 9.23 -16.94 3.76
N GLY A 78 10.41 -17.15 4.38
CA GLY A 78 11.39 -18.12 3.93
C GLY A 78 12.10 -17.71 2.64
N GLY A 79 12.19 -16.41 2.36
CA GLY A 79 12.92 -15.83 1.23
C GLY A 79 12.15 -14.80 0.42
N ALA A 80 12.84 -14.16 -0.54
CA ALA A 80 12.32 -13.05 -1.34
C ALA A 80 11.24 -13.48 -2.36
N ASP A 81 11.28 -14.73 -2.85
CA ASP A 81 10.41 -15.17 -3.95
C ASP A 81 8.93 -15.19 -3.61
N ARG A 82 8.58 -15.35 -2.33
CA ARG A 82 7.20 -15.32 -1.86
C ARG A 82 6.65 -13.92 -1.62
N TRP A 83 7.46 -12.90 -1.89
CA TRP A 83 7.05 -11.50 -1.73
C TRP A 83 6.86 -10.80 -3.08
N ARG A 84 5.65 -10.36 -3.37
CA ARG A 84 5.34 -9.43 -4.45
C ARG A 84 5.06 -8.06 -3.81
N VAL A 85 6.13 -7.34 -3.51
CA VAL A 85 6.08 -6.10 -2.73
C VAL A 85 5.26 -5.01 -3.43
N HIS A 86 4.32 -4.38 -2.71
CA HIS A 86 3.55 -3.27 -3.27
C HIS A 86 4.23 -1.92 -3.05
N VAL A 87 4.82 -1.35 -4.13
CA VAL A 87 5.63 -0.13 -4.07
C VAL A 87 4.83 1.19 -4.00
N LYS A 88 3.50 1.14 -3.98
CA LYS A 88 2.68 2.36 -3.77
C LYS A 88 2.98 3.07 -2.45
N THR A 89 3.58 2.38 -1.47
CA THR A 89 4.05 2.96 -0.21
C THR A 89 5.43 3.58 -0.40
N ALA A 90 6.36 2.81 -0.96
CA ALA A 90 7.76 3.20 -1.04
C ALA A 90 8.00 4.38 -1.98
N LYS A 91 7.47 4.37 -3.19
CA LYS A 91 7.54 5.43 -4.21
C LYS A 91 8.93 6.06 -4.49
N LEU A 92 9.97 5.73 -3.72
CA LEU A 92 11.35 6.13 -3.92
C LEU A 92 12.07 5.10 -4.80
N GLY A 93 12.77 5.57 -5.83
CA GLY A 93 13.66 4.71 -6.62
C GLY A 93 14.75 4.06 -5.76
N TYR A 94 15.26 4.78 -4.77
CA TYR A 94 16.18 4.25 -3.76
C TYR A 94 15.66 2.97 -3.10
N SER A 95 14.47 3.01 -2.52
CA SER A 95 13.89 1.84 -1.84
C SER A 95 13.60 0.68 -2.78
N MET A 96 13.24 0.97 -4.04
CA MET A 96 13.04 -0.08 -5.04
C MET A 96 14.37 -0.73 -5.44
N ARG A 97 15.45 0.05 -5.63
CA ARG A 97 16.81 -0.48 -5.86
C ARG A 97 17.29 -1.31 -4.68
N THR A 98 17.12 -0.83 -3.44
CA THR A 98 17.47 -1.58 -2.23
C THR A 98 16.80 -2.95 -2.16
N LEU A 99 15.51 -3.03 -2.55
CA LEU A 99 14.78 -4.29 -2.66
C LEU A 99 15.39 -5.23 -3.71
N VAL A 100 15.70 -4.70 -4.90
CA VAL A 100 16.33 -5.46 -6.00
C VAL A 100 17.71 -6.00 -5.59
N GLU A 101 18.54 -5.16 -5.01
CA GLU A 101 19.90 -5.51 -4.51
C GLU A 101 19.85 -6.63 -3.46
N ARG A 102 18.78 -6.69 -2.66
CA ARG A 102 18.53 -7.75 -1.68
C ARG A 102 17.81 -8.97 -2.25
N GLY A 103 17.60 -9.03 -3.58
CA GLY A 103 17.08 -10.19 -4.28
C GLY A 103 15.56 -10.20 -4.51
N VAL A 104 14.82 -9.14 -4.19
CA VAL A 104 13.40 -9.05 -4.53
C VAL A 104 13.25 -8.87 -6.04
N ARG A 105 12.53 -9.78 -6.67
CA ARG A 105 12.30 -9.80 -8.13
C ARG A 105 10.89 -9.36 -8.50
N ASN A 106 9.92 -9.59 -7.62
CA ASN A 106 8.49 -9.49 -7.89
C ASN A 106 7.92 -8.23 -7.25
N PHE A 107 7.43 -7.32 -8.06
CA PHE A 107 6.88 -6.04 -7.62
C PHE A 107 5.39 -5.93 -7.95
N LYS A 108 4.68 -5.12 -7.18
CA LYS A 108 3.32 -4.69 -7.45
C LYS A 108 3.24 -3.16 -7.35
N CYS A 109 2.55 -2.53 -8.30
CA CYS A 109 2.38 -1.09 -8.36
C CYS A 109 0.91 -0.72 -8.61
N ALA A 110 0.56 0.57 -8.50
CA ALA A 110 -0.81 1.07 -8.67
C ALA A 110 -0.92 2.16 -9.75
N THR A 111 0.18 2.61 -10.34
CA THR A 111 0.19 3.65 -11.38
C THR A 111 1.22 3.34 -12.45
N THR A 112 1.05 3.92 -13.65
CA THR A 112 2.02 3.79 -14.74
C THR A 112 3.38 4.40 -14.36
N LEU A 113 3.40 5.46 -13.55
CA LEU A 113 4.63 6.05 -13.04
C LEU A 113 5.36 5.10 -12.08
N GLU A 114 4.64 4.48 -11.14
CA GLU A 114 5.22 3.44 -10.26
C GLU A 114 5.76 2.26 -11.07
N LEU A 115 5.04 1.81 -12.13
CA LEU A 115 5.50 0.78 -13.05
C LEU A 115 6.83 1.17 -13.71
N LEU A 116 6.89 2.37 -14.29
CA LEU A 116 8.09 2.89 -14.96
C LEU A 116 9.29 2.97 -14.01
N VAL A 117 9.08 3.49 -12.78
CA VAL A 117 10.15 3.61 -11.77
C VAL A 117 10.60 2.23 -11.30
N ALA A 118 9.68 1.26 -11.10
CA ALA A 118 10.04 -0.11 -10.74
C ALA A 118 10.90 -0.78 -11.83
N CYS A 119 10.53 -0.65 -13.11
CA CYS A 119 11.33 -1.15 -14.24
C CYS A 119 12.73 -0.51 -14.26
N ARG A 120 12.83 0.81 -14.09
CA ARG A 120 14.11 1.54 -14.03
C ARG A 120 14.96 1.16 -12.82
N SER A 121 14.34 0.71 -11.75
CA SER A 121 15.03 0.25 -10.53
C SER A 121 15.54 -1.19 -10.62
N GLY A 122 15.29 -1.90 -11.74
CA GLY A 122 15.78 -3.26 -11.96
C GLY A 122 14.82 -4.37 -11.53
N ALA A 123 13.52 -4.07 -11.35
CA ALA A 123 12.52 -5.10 -11.11
C ALA A 123 12.44 -6.08 -12.29
N ALA A 124 12.34 -7.39 -12.01
CA ALA A 124 12.26 -8.41 -13.06
C ALA A 124 10.81 -8.77 -13.43
N ASP A 125 9.87 -8.60 -12.50
CA ASP A 125 8.46 -8.92 -12.69
C ASP A 125 7.60 -7.87 -11.96
N VAL A 126 6.75 -7.14 -12.70
CA VAL A 126 5.93 -6.05 -12.15
C VAL A 126 4.47 -6.25 -12.51
N LEU A 127 3.62 -6.36 -11.50
CA LEU A 127 2.17 -6.33 -11.64
C LEU A 127 1.65 -4.91 -11.40
N LEU A 128 1.09 -4.28 -12.43
CA LEU A 128 0.23 -3.12 -12.24
C LEU A 128 -1.15 -3.62 -11.75
N ALA A 129 -1.34 -3.55 -10.43
CA ALA A 129 -2.52 -4.07 -9.73
C ALA A 129 -3.74 -3.14 -9.89
N TYR A 130 -4.09 -2.89 -11.15
CA TYR A 130 -5.14 -1.98 -11.55
C TYR A 130 -5.66 -2.38 -12.94
N PRO A 131 -6.98 -2.47 -13.17
CA PRO A 131 -7.53 -2.58 -14.52
C PRO A 131 -7.28 -1.29 -15.28
N VAL A 132 -6.60 -1.37 -16.42
CA VAL A 132 -6.22 -0.19 -17.21
C VAL A 132 -6.83 -0.22 -18.61
N MET A 133 -7.32 0.93 -19.06
CA MET A 133 -8.03 1.10 -20.32
C MET A 133 -7.49 2.32 -21.11
N ALA A 134 -7.86 2.42 -22.36
CA ALA A 134 -7.61 3.58 -23.23
C ALA A 134 -6.14 4.04 -23.24
N ALA A 135 -5.85 5.30 -22.92
CA ALA A 135 -4.50 5.85 -22.94
C ALA A 135 -3.57 5.16 -21.93
N ASN A 136 -4.10 4.80 -20.74
CA ASN A 136 -3.29 4.08 -19.75
C ASN A 136 -2.87 2.68 -20.24
N ALA A 137 -3.74 1.97 -20.95
CA ALA A 137 -3.37 0.68 -21.55
C ALA A 137 -2.29 0.84 -22.62
N ARG A 138 -2.39 1.86 -23.50
CA ARG A 138 -1.31 2.18 -24.46
C ARG A 138 0.01 2.49 -23.74
N ARG A 139 -0.06 3.28 -22.66
CA ARG A 139 1.14 3.62 -21.87
C ARG A 139 1.81 2.40 -21.26
N VAL A 140 1.05 1.44 -20.73
CA VAL A 140 1.60 0.18 -20.20
C VAL A 140 2.29 -0.61 -21.32
N ARG A 141 1.70 -0.69 -22.51
CA ARG A 141 2.35 -1.35 -23.67
C ARG A 141 3.66 -0.66 -24.07
N GLU A 142 3.68 0.68 -24.13
CA GLU A 142 4.91 1.43 -24.39
C GLU A 142 6.01 1.15 -23.37
N ILE A 143 5.63 1.02 -22.08
CA ILE A 143 6.59 0.65 -21.03
C ILE A 143 7.06 -0.80 -21.23
N ALA A 144 6.16 -1.72 -21.57
CA ALA A 144 6.53 -3.11 -21.85
C ALA A 144 7.49 -3.22 -23.04
N ASP A 145 7.25 -2.48 -24.11
CA ASP A 145 8.13 -2.42 -25.28
C ASP A 145 9.51 -1.79 -24.94
N GLN A 146 9.52 -0.83 -24.00
CA GLN A 146 10.75 -0.17 -23.55
C GLN A 146 11.60 -1.06 -22.63
N PHE A 147 10.98 -2.00 -21.90
CA PHE A 147 11.62 -2.91 -20.96
C PHE A 147 11.30 -4.37 -21.29
N PRO A 148 11.78 -4.91 -22.42
CA PRO A 148 11.41 -6.25 -22.90
C PRO A 148 11.87 -7.38 -21.97
N ASP A 149 12.89 -7.14 -21.14
CA ASP A 149 13.41 -8.11 -20.16
C ASP A 149 12.61 -8.12 -18.84
N VAL A 150 11.67 -7.16 -18.66
CA VAL A 150 10.81 -7.09 -17.49
C VAL A 150 9.47 -7.73 -17.81
N ARG A 151 9.07 -8.69 -16.99
CA ARG A 151 7.77 -9.35 -17.11
C ARG A 151 6.66 -8.47 -16.53
N ILE A 152 5.95 -7.74 -17.40
CA ILE A 152 4.88 -6.83 -16.99
C ILE A 152 3.53 -7.54 -17.06
N SER A 153 2.68 -7.28 -16.06
CA SER A 153 1.32 -7.81 -16.00
C SER A 153 0.33 -6.76 -15.49
N ILE A 154 -0.95 -6.98 -15.79
CA ILE A 154 -2.07 -6.13 -15.33
C ILE A 154 -3.16 -6.99 -14.67
N LEU A 155 -4.14 -6.33 -14.02
CA LEU A 155 -5.37 -6.96 -13.58
C LEU A 155 -6.46 -6.85 -14.64
N SER A 156 -7.28 -7.91 -14.73
CA SER A 156 -8.54 -7.89 -15.49
C SER A 156 -9.63 -8.60 -14.71
N GLU A 157 -10.89 -8.24 -14.98
CA GLU A 157 -12.12 -8.81 -14.38
C GLU A 157 -13.22 -9.04 -15.42
N SER A 158 -12.95 -8.71 -16.69
CA SER A 158 -13.91 -8.89 -17.78
C SER A 158 -13.24 -9.07 -19.14
N GLU A 159 -13.97 -9.64 -20.09
CA GLU A 159 -13.51 -9.85 -21.47
C GLU A 159 -13.25 -8.53 -22.21
N GLU A 160 -14.03 -7.49 -21.91
CA GLU A 160 -13.87 -6.17 -22.52
C GLU A 160 -12.52 -5.55 -22.16
N GLN A 161 -12.04 -5.78 -20.93
CA GLN A 161 -10.73 -5.29 -20.45
C GLN A 161 -9.55 -6.02 -21.08
N LEU A 162 -9.78 -7.18 -21.72
CA LEU A 162 -8.72 -7.97 -22.39
C LEU A 162 -8.38 -7.44 -23.78
N THR A 163 -9.30 -6.70 -24.42
CA THR A 163 -9.12 -6.23 -25.81
C THR A 163 -7.78 -5.50 -26.05
N PRO A 164 -7.28 -4.59 -25.19
CA PRO A 164 -6.01 -3.89 -25.41
C PRO A 164 -4.79 -4.80 -25.32
N TRP A 165 -4.91 -6.03 -24.80
CA TRP A 165 -3.76 -6.88 -24.46
C TRP A 165 -3.54 -8.00 -25.49
N ARG A 166 -4.43 -8.16 -26.44
CA ARG A 166 -4.25 -9.10 -27.56
C ARG A 166 -2.96 -8.80 -28.31
N ALA A 167 -2.19 -9.82 -28.61
CA ALA A 167 -0.90 -9.71 -29.29
C ALA A 167 0.08 -8.73 -28.59
N SER A 168 0.09 -8.72 -27.25
CA SER A 168 1.07 -8.00 -26.44
C SER A 168 1.85 -8.96 -25.53
N SER A 169 3.03 -8.52 -25.08
CA SER A 169 3.82 -9.26 -24.08
C SER A 169 3.34 -9.09 -22.63
N VAL A 170 2.25 -8.32 -22.42
CA VAL A 170 1.72 -8.05 -21.08
C VAL A 170 0.85 -9.20 -20.62
N GLY A 171 1.23 -9.80 -19.48
CA GLY A 171 0.50 -10.90 -18.87
C GLY A 171 -0.73 -10.46 -18.08
N ILE A 172 -1.64 -11.38 -17.85
CA ILE A 172 -2.94 -11.11 -17.22
C ILE A 172 -3.07 -11.88 -15.91
N PHE A 173 -3.30 -11.16 -14.81
CA PHE A 173 -3.87 -11.74 -13.59
C PHE A 173 -5.36 -11.45 -13.54
N LEU A 174 -6.18 -12.42 -13.19
CA LEU A 174 -7.57 -12.15 -12.87
C LEU A 174 -7.69 -11.60 -11.45
N ASP A 175 -8.40 -10.49 -11.30
CA ASP A 175 -8.71 -9.89 -10.01
C ASP A 175 -9.95 -10.57 -9.42
N ILE A 176 -9.81 -11.13 -8.23
CA ILE A 176 -10.89 -11.80 -7.50
C ILE A 176 -11.34 -10.90 -6.35
N ASN A 177 -12.64 -10.62 -6.31
CA ASN A 177 -13.25 -9.78 -5.28
C ASN A 177 -13.63 -10.60 -4.04
N PRO A 178 -12.92 -10.43 -2.91
CA PRO A 178 -13.25 -11.13 -1.65
C PRO A 178 -14.40 -10.49 -0.86
N GLY A 179 -15.18 -9.60 -1.49
CA GLY A 179 -16.20 -8.81 -0.82
C GLY A 179 -15.77 -7.39 -0.46
N MET A 180 -14.59 -6.93 -0.94
CA MET A 180 -14.17 -5.54 -0.81
C MET A 180 -14.99 -4.60 -1.72
N ASN A 181 -15.53 -5.13 -2.82
CA ASN A 181 -16.39 -4.43 -3.80
C ASN A 181 -15.74 -3.16 -4.38
N ARG A 182 -14.44 -3.24 -4.64
CA ARG A 182 -13.66 -2.18 -5.28
C ARG A 182 -13.38 -2.51 -6.74
N THR A 183 -12.82 -3.68 -7.00
CA THR A 183 -12.56 -4.29 -8.30
C THR A 183 -12.63 -5.81 -8.15
N GLY A 184 -12.66 -6.53 -9.26
CA GLY A 184 -12.55 -7.98 -9.29
C GLY A 184 -13.89 -8.71 -9.49
N ILE A 185 -13.78 -9.97 -9.88
CA ILE A 185 -14.89 -10.91 -10.06
C ILE A 185 -15.26 -11.49 -8.70
N GLU A 186 -16.55 -11.46 -8.34
CA GLU A 186 -17.02 -12.11 -7.11
C GLU A 186 -16.64 -13.60 -7.11
N GLN A 187 -16.23 -14.12 -5.95
CA GLN A 187 -15.75 -15.51 -5.82
C GLN A 187 -16.81 -16.54 -6.20
N GLU A 188 -18.08 -16.19 -6.09
CA GLU A 188 -19.23 -17.03 -6.43
C GLU A 188 -19.45 -17.14 -7.95
N GLN A 189 -18.91 -16.21 -8.76
CA GLN A 189 -19.01 -16.24 -10.24
C GLN A 189 -17.98 -17.18 -10.88
N ARG A 190 -17.92 -18.42 -10.40
CA ARG A 190 -16.91 -19.44 -10.76
C ARG A 190 -16.86 -19.70 -12.26
N ASP A 191 -18.03 -19.89 -12.90
CA ASP A 191 -18.15 -20.14 -14.34
C ASP A 191 -17.61 -18.97 -15.18
N LYS A 192 -17.79 -17.72 -14.71
CA LYS A 192 -17.23 -16.54 -15.37
C LYS A 192 -15.71 -16.53 -15.29
N VAL A 193 -15.15 -16.87 -14.13
CA VAL A 193 -13.68 -16.96 -13.94
C VAL A 193 -13.09 -17.99 -14.90
N VAL A 194 -13.63 -19.22 -14.90
CA VAL A 194 -13.16 -20.32 -15.77
C VAL A 194 -13.24 -19.95 -17.23
N ARG A 195 -14.38 -19.36 -17.67
CA ARG A 195 -14.58 -18.94 -19.07
C ARG A 195 -13.57 -17.88 -19.50
N ILE A 196 -13.30 -16.85 -18.65
CA ILE A 196 -12.33 -15.80 -18.99
C ILE A 196 -10.93 -16.40 -19.08
N VAL A 197 -10.53 -17.26 -18.13
CA VAL A 197 -9.21 -17.91 -18.15
C VAL A 197 -9.03 -18.76 -19.42
N GLY A 198 -10.02 -19.59 -19.78
CA GLY A 198 -9.96 -20.38 -21.01
C GLY A 198 -9.82 -19.54 -22.27
N GLY A 199 -10.50 -18.37 -22.32
CA GLY A 199 -10.39 -17.46 -23.46
C GLY A 199 -9.08 -16.67 -23.56
N LEU A 200 -8.22 -16.67 -22.52
CA LEU A 200 -6.92 -15.98 -22.57
C LEU A 200 -5.96 -16.66 -23.53
N GLU A 201 -5.81 -17.98 -23.45
CA GLU A 201 -4.93 -18.76 -24.33
C GLU A 201 -5.37 -18.67 -25.78
N ASP A 202 -6.69 -18.81 -26.04
CA ASP A 202 -7.27 -18.65 -27.37
C ASP A 202 -7.02 -17.24 -27.95
N GLY A 203 -6.94 -16.22 -27.10
CA GLY A 203 -6.62 -14.85 -27.44
C GLY A 203 -5.14 -14.54 -27.55
N GLY A 204 -4.24 -15.53 -27.38
CA GLY A 204 -2.79 -15.35 -27.40
C GLY A 204 -2.27 -14.49 -26.24
N MET A 205 -2.96 -14.51 -25.09
CA MET A 205 -2.59 -13.76 -23.90
C MET A 205 -2.08 -14.71 -22.81
N GLU A 206 -1.05 -14.29 -22.08
CA GLU A 206 -0.47 -15.09 -21.00
C GLU A 206 -1.32 -14.99 -19.73
N PHE A 207 -1.90 -16.09 -19.27
CA PHE A 207 -2.51 -16.19 -17.93
C PHE A 207 -1.41 -16.30 -16.88
N ARG A 208 -1.36 -15.34 -15.95
CA ARG A 208 -0.34 -15.25 -14.91
C ARG A 208 -0.80 -15.78 -13.55
N GLY A 209 -2.12 -15.89 -13.35
CA GLY A 209 -2.68 -16.35 -12.10
C GLY A 209 -3.80 -15.48 -11.54
N LEU A 210 -4.05 -15.60 -10.24
CA LEU A 210 -5.11 -14.91 -9.52
C LEU A 210 -4.54 -13.86 -8.57
N HIS A 211 -5.19 -12.70 -8.54
CA HIS A 211 -4.94 -11.65 -7.56
C HIS A 211 -6.14 -11.52 -6.62
N TYR A 212 -5.88 -11.48 -5.33
CA TYR A 212 -6.89 -11.47 -4.28
C TYR A 212 -6.49 -10.47 -3.18
N TYR A 213 -7.20 -9.35 -3.08
CA TYR A 213 -6.91 -8.32 -2.09
C TYR A 213 -8.02 -8.18 -1.06
N ASP A 214 -7.74 -8.54 0.16
CA ASP A 214 -8.64 -8.69 1.30
C ASP A 214 -8.52 -7.57 2.35
N GLY A 215 -8.22 -6.36 1.93
CA GLY A 215 -8.00 -5.20 2.80
C GLY A 215 -9.19 -4.78 3.66
N GLN A 216 -10.42 -5.22 3.33
CA GLN A 216 -11.63 -4.96 4.12
C GLN A 216 -11.57 -5.57 5.53
N TYR A 217 -10.75 -6.59 5.72
CA TYR A 217 -10.60 -7.23 7.03
C TYR A 217 -9.65 -6.48 7.99
N GLY A 218 -8.98 -5.43 7.52
CA GLY A 218 -8.01 -4.67 8.32
C GLY A 218 -8.58 -4.02 9.59
N GLY A 219 -9.88 -3.75 9.62
CA GLY A 219 -10.57 -3.20 10.80
C GLY A 219 -11.08 -4.22 11.81
N LEU A 220 -10.93 -5.53 11.54
CA LEU A 220 -11.39 -6.60 12.43
C LEU A 220 -10.31 -6.92 13.47
N GLU A 221 -10.75 -7.42 14.63
CA GLU A 221 -9.87 -8.03 15.62
C GLU A 221 -9.14 -9.24 15.03
N GLU A 222 -7.93 -9.54 15.51
CA GLU A 222 -7.02 -10.53 14.91
C GLU A 222 -7.67 -11.89 14.67
N GLY A 223 -8.37 -12.44 15.67
CA GLY A 223 -9.02 -13.75 15.54
C GLY A 223 -10.21 -13.75 14.56
N GLU A 224 -10.98 -12.67 14.48
CA GLU A 224 -12.08 -12.51 13.53
C GLU A 224 -11.51 -12.30 12.12
N ARG A 225 -10.47 -11.47 11.98
CA ARG A 225 -9.74 -11.23 10.74
C ARG A 225 -9.20 -12.53 10.15
N THR A 226 -8.56 -13.36 10.99
CA THR A 226 -8.01 -14.65 10.56
C THR A 226 -9.10 -15.58 10.06
N ARG A 227 -10.21 -15.74 10.80
CA ARG A 227 -11.32 -16.59 10.36
C ARG A 227 -11.94 -16.11 9.04
N ALA A 228 -12.17 -14.80 8.90
CA ALA A 228 -12.74 -14.21 7.70
C ALA A 228 -11.81 -14.38 6.48
N ALA A 229 -10.51 -14.15 6.66
CA ALA A 229 -9.51 -14.33 5.62
C ALA A 229 -9.41 -15.80 5.18
N HIS A 230 -9.32 -16.74 6.14
CA HIS A 230 -9.22 -18.17 5.83
C HIS A 230 -10.47 -18.69 5.10
N ALA A 231 -11.68 -18.30 5.50
CA ALA A 231 -12.90 -18.65 4.76
C ALA A 231 -12.90 -18.10 3.33
N GLY A 232 -12.29 -16.93 3.10
CA GLY A 232 -12.07 -16.38 1.76
C GLY A 232 -11.05 -17.17 0.96
N TYR A 233 -9.98 -17.63 1.60
CA TYR A 233 -8.94 -18.45 0.95
C TYR A 233 -9.45 -19.87 0.61
N ASP A 234 -10.35 -20.47 1.42
CA ASP A 234 -11.00 -21.72 1.07
C ASP A 234 -11.77 -21.59 -0.26
N ARG A 235 -12.54 -20.51 -0.45
CA ARG A 235 -13.26 -20.24 -1.71
C ARG A 235 -12.29 -19.94 -2.87
N LEU A 236 -11.17 -19.25 -2.59
CA LEU A 236 -10.14 -18.99 -3.60
C LEU A 236 -9.48 -20.31 -4.09
N LEU A 237 -9.18 -21.24 -3.19
CA LEU A 237 -8.68 -22.57 -3.57
C LEU A 237 -9.69 -23.37 -4.38
N GLN A 238 -10.98 -23.21 -4.11
CA GLN A 238 -12.02 -23.84 -4.94
C GLN A 238 -12.01 -23.27 -6.36
N LEU A 239 -11.80 -21.94 -6.54
CA LEU A 239 -11.61 -21.33 -7.88
C LEU A 239 -10.38 -21.88 -8.59
N VAL A 240 -9.25 -22.05 -7.88
CA VAL A 240 -8.06 -22.69 -8.43
C VAL A 240 -8.40 -24.09 -8.93
N SER A 241 -9.08 -24.90 -8.12
CA SER A 241 -9.50 -26.26 -8.50
C SER A 241 -10.41 -26.28 -9.73
N ASP A 242 -11.31 -25.33 -9.86
CA ASP A 242 -12.21 -25.22 -11.01
C ASP A 242 -11.45 -24.88 -12.30
N ILE A 243 -10.51 -23.94 -12.23
CA ILE A 243 -9.66 -23.56 -13.37
C ILE A 243 -8.80 -24.75 -13.81
N GLU A 244 -8.18 -25.44 -12.85
CA GLU A 244 -7.34 -26.62 -13.14
C GLU A 244 -8.17 -27.80 -13.63
N GLY A 245 -9.40 -27.97 -13.11
CA GLY A 245 -10.37 -28.95 -13.61
C GLY A 245 -10.82 -28.69 -15.06
N ALA A 246 -10.77 -27.45 -15.52
CA ALA A 246 -10.97 -27.04 -16.91
C ALA A 246 -9.72 -27.18 -17.80
N GLY A 247 -8.60 -27.71 -17.27
CA GLY A 247 -7.37 -27.98 -17.99
C GLY A 247 -6.37 -26.82 -18.02
N VAL A 248 -6.62 -25.71 -17.34
CA VAL A 248 -5.71 -24.57 -17.30
C VAL A 248 -4.96 -24.53 -15.97
N ARG A 249 -3.62 -24.53 -16.03
CA ARG A 249 -2.78 -24.41 -14.83
C ARG A 249 -2.86 -22.99 -14.27
N VAL A 250 -2.94 -22.85 -12.93
CA VAL A 250 -2.79 -21.59 -12.22
C VAL A 250 -1.32 -21.40 -11.82
N PRO A 251 -0.57 -20.46 -12.46
CA PRO A 251 0.86 -20.31 -12.16
C PRO A 251 1.13 -19.65 -10.81
N GLU A 252 0.36 -18.60 -10.46
CA GLU A 252 0.58 -17.79 -9.26
C GLU A 252 -0.74 -17.38 -8.61
N VAL A 253 -0.77 -17.36 -7.28
CA VAL A 253 -1.84 -16.79 -6.47
C VAL A 253 -1.25 -15.72 -5.57
N ILE A 254 -1.73 -14.47 -5.70
CA ILE A 254 -1.28 -13.34 -4.91
C ILE A 254 -2.37 -12.99 -3.89
N THR A 255 -2.01 -12.99 -2.61
CA THR A 255 -2.94 -12.65 -1.54
C THR A 255 -2.41 -11.53 -0.66
N ALA A 256 -3.25 -11.06 0.22
CA ALA A 256 -2.98 -10.17 1.33
C ALA A 256 -2.45 -8.78 0.97
N GLY A 257 -2.91 -7.82 1.76
CA GLY A 257 -2.19 -6.58 2.06
C GLY A 257 -1.55 -6.68 3.43
N THR A 258 -1.00 -5.57 3.93
CA THR A 258 -0.34 -5.55 5.24
C THR A 258 -1.22 -6.10 6.39
N PRO A 259 -2.51 -5.75 6.54
CA PRO A 259 -3.29 -6.21 7.68
C PRO A 259 -3.58 -7.72 7.68
N THR A 260 -3.71 -8.34 6.50
CA THR A 260 -4.04 -9.77 6.34
C THR A 260 -2.81 -10.64 6.04
N PHE A 261 -1.62 -10.05 5.96
CA PHE A 261 -0.37 -10.75 5.78
C PHE A 261 -0.15 -11.88 6.79
N PRO A 262 -0.35 -11.68 8.13
CA PRO A 262 -0.24 -12.77 9.10
C PRO A 262 -1.26 -13.89 8.87
N CYS A 263 -2.48 -13.55 8.47
CA CYS A 263 -3.53 -14.53 8.18
C CYS A 263 -3.14 -15.42 7.00
N SER A 264 -2.56 -14.82 5.96
CA SER A 264 -2.12 -15.53 4.76
C SER A 264 -0.94 -16.45 5.03
N LEU A 265 -0.01 -16.07 5.90
CA LEU A 265 1.10 -16.93 6.33
C LEU A 265 0.63 -18.13 7.14
N ALA A 266 -0.37 -17.95 7.99
CA ALA A 266 -0.91 -18.98 8.86
C ALA A 266 -1.81 -20.00 8.12
N TYR A 267 -2.22 -19.68 6.88
CA TYR A 267 -3.17 -20.53 6.14
C TYR A 267 -2.50 -21.75 5.49
N GLN A 268 -2.80 -22.92 6.03
CA GLN A 268 -2.16 -24.19 5.61
C GLN A 268 -2.43 -24.57 4.16
N GLY A 269 -3.59 -24.17 3.60
CA GLY A 269 -3.97 -24.52 2.23
C GLY A 269 -3.04 -23.96 1.14
N PHE A 270 -2.21 -22.96 1.47
CA PHE A 270 -1.20 -22.44 0.53
C PHE A 270 0.15 -23.16 0.62
N HIS A 271 0.35 -24.02 1.62
CA HIS A 271 1.60 -24.74 1.78
C HIS A 271 1.63 -25.97 0.87
N GLY A 272 2.65 -26.05 0.02
CA GLY A 272 2.79 -27.16 -0.94
C GLY A 272 1.74 -27.17 -2.07
N ALA A 273 1.04 -26.08 -2.30
CA ALA A 273 0.11 -25.93 -3.42
C ALA A 273 0.83 -26.04 -4.77
N GLY A 274 0.10 -26.45 -5.83
CA GLY A 274 0.62 -26.60 -7.18
C GLY A 274 1.00 -25.29 -7.89
N PHE A 275 0.72 -24.15 -7.26
CA PHE A 275 1.00 -22.79 -7.74
C PHE A 275 2.01 -22.08 -6.83
N MET A 276 2.62 -21.01 -7.36
CA MET A 276 3.42 -20.10 -6.55
C MET A 276 2.49 -19.19 -5.73
N HIS A 277 2.51 -19.34 -4.41
CA HIS A 277 1.80 -18.42 -3.52
C HIS A 277 2.71 -17.24 -3.13
N ARG A 278 2.24 -16.00 -3.40
CA ARG A 278 2.91 -14.76 -3.00
C ARG A 278 2.00 -13.89 -2.16
N VAL A 279 2.58 -13.23 -1.17
CA VAL A 279 1.91 -12.18 -0.39
C VAL A 279 2.35 -10.80 -0.85
N SER A 280 1.49 -9.78 -0.64
CA SER A 280 1.73 -8.46 -1.23
C SER A 280 1.66 -7.29 -0.23
N PRO A 281 2.19 -7.42 1.01
CA PRO A 281 2.30 -6.29 1.91
C PRO A 281 3.32 -5.27 1.36
N GLY A 282 2.99 -3.97 1.46
CA GLY A 282 3.87 -2.87 1.04
C GLY A 282 4.20 -1.92 2.19
N THR A 283 3.25 -1.63 3.08
CA THR A 283 3.43 -0.69 4.19
C THR A 283 4.49 -1.14 5.19
N ILE A 284 4.74 -2.44 5.30
CA ILE A 284 5.77 -3.02 6.19
C ILE A 284 7.18 -2.53 5.88
N LEU A 285 7.44 -2.04 4.66
CA LEU A 285 8.74 -1.45 4.31
C LEU A 285 9.06 -0.24 5.18
N TYR A 286 8.09 0.66 5.30
CA TYR A 286 8.25 1.93 5.99
C TYR A 286 7.65 1.93 7.40
N GLY A 287 6.60 1.15 7.60
CA GLY A 287 5.82 1.15 8.84
C GLY A 287 5.03 2.45 9.01
N ASP A 288 3.84 2.33 9.59
CA ASP A 288 3.05 3.46 10.08
C ASP A 288 2.32 3.04 11.36
N ALA A 289 1.72 4.00 12.07
CA ALA A 289 1.08 3.71 13.33
C ALA A 289 -0.04 2.67 13.21
N THR A 290 -0.78 2.67 12.10
CA THR A 290 -1.87 1.71 11.85
C THR A 290 -1.33 0.30 11.57
N SER A 291 -0.38 0.15 10.66
CA SER A 291 0.15 -1.16 10.30
C SER A 291 0.91 -1.82 11.44
N LEU A 292 1.70 -1.04 12.20
CA LEU A 292 2.41 -1.54 13.37
C LEU A 292 1.47 -2.01 14.49
N ALA A 293 0.31 -1.37 14.64
CA ALA A 293 -0.72 -1.81 15.58
C ALA A 293 -1.48 -3.06 15.12
N GLN A 294 -1.57 -3.31 13.81
CA GLN A 294 -2.28 -4.45 13.22
C GLN A 294 -1.44 -5.71 13.11
N LEU A 295 -0.12 -5.57 13.10
CA LEU A 295 0.81 -6.69 12.96
C LEU A 295 1.24 -7.24 14.33
N PRO A 296 1.50 -8.55 14.45
CA PRO A 296 2.07 -9.12 15.66
C PRO A 296 3.40 -8.43 16.03
N ARG A 297 3.53 -7.98 17.27
CA ARG A 297 4.77 -7.32 17.76
C ARG A 297 6.01 -8.21 17.59
N ALA A 298 5.83 -9.53 17.68
CA ALA A 298 6.89 -10.53 17.49
C ALA A 298 7.51 -10.48 16.08
N TYR A 299 6.82 -9.88 15.09
CA TYR A 299 7.38 -9.69 13.74
C TYR A 299 8.52 -8.66 13.74
N GLY A 300 8.60 -7.78 14.73
CA GLY A 300 9.75 -6.89 14.94
C GLY A 300 9.91 -5.77 13.91
N TYR A 301 8.85 -5.39 13.18
CA TYR A 301 8.88 -4.24 12.28
C TYR A 301 9.01 -2.93 13.05
N ALA A 302 9.78 -2.00 12.48
CA ALA A 302 9.95 -0.66 13.01
C ALA A 302 9.68 0.40 11.92
N PRO A 303 9.28 1.62 12.30
CA PRO A 303 9.11 2.72 11.34
C PRO A 303 10.46 3.06 10.70
N ALA A 304 10.58 2.85 9.39
CA ALA A 304 11.75 3.27 8.61
C ALA A 304 11.59 4.66 8.01
N VAL A 305 10.43 5.28 8.20
CA VAL A 305 10.13 6.63 7.68
C VAL A 305 9.34 7.43 8.71
N LEU A 306 9.83 8.64 8.97
CA LEU A 306 9.17 9.63 9.83
C LEU A 306 9.04 10.96 9.09
N VAL A 307 8.21 11.85 9.60
CA VAL A 307 8.16 13.26 9.18
C VAL A 307 8.80 14.12 10.26
N LEU A 308 9.90 14.78 9.90
CA LEU A 308 10.52 15.81 10.74
C LEU A 308 9.69 17.09 10.63
N THR A 309 9.33 17.67 11.76
CA THR A 309 8.55 18.90 11.86
C THR A 309 9.13 19.80 12.92
N ARG A 310 8.68 21.06 12.96
CA ARG A 310 9.15 22.06 13.94
C ARG A 310 7.96 22.70 14.67
N VAL A 311 8.15 22.94 15.96
CA VAL A 311 7.19 23.75 16.73
C VAL A 311 7.31 25.19 16.27
N VAL A 312 6.27 25.71 15.64
CA VAL A 312 6.25 27.09 15.09
C VAL A 312 5.48 28.06 15.98
N SER A 313 4.62 27.56 16.88
CA SER A 313 3.81 28.42 17.74
C SER A 313 3.41 27.74 19.05
N ARG A 314 3.22 28.55 20.08
CA ARG A 314 2.54 28.18 21.34
C ARG A 314 1.47 29.23 21.62
N PRO A 315 0.28 29.12 20.97
CA PRO A 315 -0.73 30.20 20.97
C PRO A 315 -1.39 30.42 22.34
N ARG A 316 -1.38 29.38 23.19
CA ARG A 316 -1.85 29.44 24.58
C ARG A 316 -1.23 28.34 25.41
N GLN A 317 -1.39 28.41 26.74
CA GLN A 317 -0.98 27.34 27.64
C GLN A 317 -1.66 26.01 27.25
N GLY A 318 -0.88 24.94 27.23
CA GLY A 318 -1.36 23.58 26.90
C GLY A 318 -1.57 23.30 25.41
N ILE A 319 -1.26 24.25 24.52
CA ILE A 319 -1.32 24.05 23.06
C ILE A 319 0.01 24.49 22.43
N LEU A 320 0.53 23.65 21.55
CA LEU A 320 1.58 24.01 20.60
C LEU A 320 1.14 23.66 19.18
N THR A 321 1.80 24.22 18.18
CA THR A 321 1.49 23.98 16.77
C THR A 321 2.78 23.73 16.00
N CYS A 322 2.77 22.68 15.19
CA CYS A 322 3.84 22.33 14.25
C CYS A 322 3.46 22.69 12.82
N ASP A 323 4.47 22.75 11.93
CA ASP A 323 4.35 23.08 10.50
C ASP A 323 3.99 21.88 9.60
N ALA A 324 3.51 20.77 10.17
CA ALA A 324 3.16 19.55 9.45
C ALA A 324 1.64 19.32 9.38
N GLY A 325 0.92 20.17 8.68
CA GLY A 325 -0.51 20.03 8.43
C GLY A 325 -0.86 18.83 7.51
N HIS A 326 -2.14 18.74 7.07
CA HIS A 326 -2.57 17.57 6.29
C HIS A 326 -1.96 17.51 4.87
N LYS A 327 -1.34 18.58 4.36
CA LYS A 327 -0.55 18.56 3.13
C LYS A 327 0.81 17.92 3.29
N ALA A 328 1.33 17.81 4.52
CA ALA A 328 2.52 17.04 4.86
C ALA A 328 2.14 15.65 5.36
N VAL A 329 1.35 15.54 6.44
CA VAL A 329 0.90 14.28 7.02
C VAL A 329 -0.55 14.02 6.67
N SER A 330 -0.80 13.02 5.83
CA SER A 330 -2.13 12.76 5.30
C SER A 330 -3.18 12.49 6.39
N ALA A 331 -4.38 13.07 6.20
CA ALA A 331 -5.53 12.90 7.08
C ALA A 331 -6.56 11.89 6.52
N ASP A 332 -6.25 11.14 5.48
CA ASP A 332 -7.16 10.19 4.81
C ASP A 332 -7.66 9.08 5.75
N ALA A 333 -6.84 8.69 6.73
CA ALA A 333 -7.19 7.70 7.73
C ALA A 333 -7.88 8.30 8.98
N GLY A 334 -8.12 9.61 9.00
CA GLY A 334 -8.77 10.33 10.11
C GLY A 334 -7.78 10.98 11.09
N VAL A 335 -8.32 11.58 12.14
CA VAL A 335 -7.59 12.27 13.21
C VAL A 335 -7.56 11.38 14.46
N PRO A 336 -6.41 11.32 15.19
CA PRO A 336 -5.13 11.99 14.94
C PRO A 336 -4.44 11.44 13.68
N THR A 337 -3.70 12.31 12.97
CA THR A 337 -3.00 11.96 11.72
C THR A 337 -1.66 11.28 11.93
N CYS A 338 -1.12 11.37 13.14
CA CYS A 338 0.20 10.85 13.52
C CYS A 338 0.32 10.60 15.03
N VAL A 339 1.42 9.94 15.40
CA VAL A 339 1.95 9.88 16.76
C VAL A 339 3.21 10.75 16.81
N VAL A 340 3.46 11.45 17.91
CA VAL A 340 4.71 12.18 18.14
C VAL A 340 5.69 11.24 18.82
N VAL A 341 6.77 10.90 18.14
CA VAL A 341 7.76 9.93 18.63
C VAL A 341 8.46 10.45 19.88
N GLY A 342 8.46 9.67 20.95
CA GLY A 342 9.10 10.03 22.22
C GLY A 342 8.33 11.05 23.08
N HIS A 343 7.14 11.48 22.65
CA HIS A 343 6.36 12.51 23.33
C HIS A 343 4.92 12.05 23.63
N PRO A 344 4.71 11.11 24.56
CA PRO A 344 3.39 10.59 24.90
C PRO A 344 2.46 11.64 25.50
N GLU A 345 3.01 12.74 26.02
CA GLU A 345 2.27 13.91 26.51
C GLU A 345 1.65 14.76 25.41
N LEU A 346 2.12 14.63 24.17
CA LEU A 346 1.58 15.38 23.02
C LEU A 346 0.45 14.61 22.35
N GLN A 347 -0.68 15.24 22.20
CA GLN A 347 -1.83 14.72 21.47
C GLN A 347 -2.08 15.57 20.22
N PRO A 348 -1.78 15.05 19.00
CA PRO A 348 -2.12 15.72 17.76
C PRO A 348 -3.64 15.92 17.66
N LEU A 349 -4.05 17.13 17.33
CA LEU A 349 -5.43 17.54 17.10
C LEU A 349 -5.75 17.55 15.60
N SER A 350 -6.93 18.04 15.23
CA SER A 350 -7.31 18.20 13.83
C SER A 350 -6.37 19.18 13.13
N PRO A 351 -5.64 18.77 12.07
CA PRO A 351 -4.76 19.68 11.35
C PRO A 351 -5.54 20.60 10.43
N SER A 352 -4.96 21.77 10.14
CA SER A 352 -5.29 22.54 8.94
C SER A 352 -4.35 22.14 7.78
N GLU A 353 -4.34 22.91 6.71
CA GLU A 353 -3.52 22.59 5.53
C GLU A 353 -2.03 22.46 5.87
N GLU A 354 -1.46 23.45 6.58
CA GLU A 354 -0.04 23.54 6.89
C GLU A 354 0.27 23.46 8.39
N HIS A 355 -0.75 23.46 9.26
CA HIS A 355 -0.56 23.50 10.71
C HIS A 355 -1.10 22.24 11.39
N LEU A 356 -0.32 21.70 12.31
CA LEU A 356 -0.71 20.59 13.20
C LEU A 356 -0.73 21.08 14.65
N PRO A 357 -1.90 21.51 15.17
CA PRO A 357 -2.05 21.79 16.59
C PRO A 357 -1.92 20.52 17.41
N MET A 358 -1.33 20.62 18.60
CA MET A 358 -1.19 19.51 19.55
C MET A 358 -1.56 20.00 20.95
N ALA A 359 -2.29 19.18 21.70
CA ALA A 359 -2.58 19.41 23.09
C ALA A 359 -1.53 18.75 23.98
N LEU A 360 -1.14 19.44 25.06
CA LEU A 360 -0.28 18.94 26.12
C LEU A 360 -1.16 18.30 27.21
N LYS A 361 -0.94 17.04 27.49
CA LYS A 361 -1.62 16.33 28.56
C LYS A 361 -0.96 16.63 29.92
N GLY A 362 -1.76 16.62 30.97
CA GLY A 362 -1.25 16.62 32.36
C GLY A 362 -0.47 17.85 32.81
N GLY A 363 -0.59 19.01 32.12
CA GLY A 363 0.13 20.24 32.51
C GLY A 363 1.65 20.21 32.24
N ALA A 364 2.11 19.29 31.37
CA ALA A 364 3.50 19.20 30.96
C ALA A 364 4.00 20.51 30.33
N THR A 365 5.29 20.82 30.46
CA THR A 365 5.91 22.01 29.84
C THR A 365 6.02 21.88 28.33
N GLY A 366 6.27 20.68 27.82
CA GLY A 366 6.39 20.32 26.41
C GLY A 366 7.49 21.06 25.64
N PRO A 367 7.66 20.72 24.36
CA PRO A 367 8.67 21.32 23.48
C PRO A 367 8.47 22.83 23.29
N GLN A 368 9.57 23.56 23.11
CA GLN A 368 9.59 25.00 22.89
C GLN A 368 9.45 25.35 21.41
N VAL A 369 9.11 26.59 21.11
CA VAL A 369 9.13 27.11 19.73
C VAL A 369 10.55 26.99 19.17
N GLY A 370 10.66 26.44 17.96
CA GLY A 370 11.92 26.13 17.29
C GLY A 370 12.40 24.68 17.48
N GLU A 371 11.89 23.93 18.46
CA GLU A 371 12.30 22.53 18.63
C GLU A 371 11.75 21.64 17.52
N ALA A 372 12.60 20.70 17.07
CA ALA A 372 12.26 19.69 16.09
C ALA A 372 11.56 18.49 16.73
N LEU A 373 10.54 17.96 16.09
CA LEU A 373 9.78 16.79 16.49
C LEU A 373 9.70 15.79 15.33
N TYR A 374 9.49 14.52 15.68
CA TYR A 374 9.37 13.43 14.71
C TYR A 374 7.97 12.83 14.78
N LEU A 375 7.31 12.77 13.63
CA LEU A 375 5.95 12.26 13.52
C LEU A 375 5.97 10.89 12.84
N LEU A 376 5.37 9.91 13.50
CA LEU A 376 4.99 8.65 12.87
C LEU A 376 3.59 8.80 12.26
N PRO A 377 3.45 8.84 10.93
CA PRO A 377 2.14 8.98 10.30
C PRO A 377 1.18 7.86 10.68
N ARG A 378 -0.10 8.19 10.80
CA ARG A 378 -1.14 7.17 10.91
C ARG A 378 -1.24 6.33 9.65
N HIS A 379 -1.05 6.95 8.45
CA HIS A 379 -1.00 6.29 7.16
C HIS A 379 0.15 6.84 6.31
N ILE A 380 1.19 6.05 6.16
CA ILE A 380 2.42 6.48 5.48
C ILE A 380 2.29 6.59 3.96
N CYS A 381 1.47 5.74 3.30
CA CYS A 381 1.40 5.69 1.85
C CYS A 381 1.05 7.04 1.19
N PRO A 382 -0.06 7.72 1.58
CA PRO A 382 -0.38 9.04 1.03
C PRO A 382 0.54 10.13 1.59
N THR A 383 1.12 9.95 2.78
CA THR A 383 2.07 10.89 3.36
C THR A 383 3.34 10.99 2.51
N VAL A 384 3.95 9.86 2.13
CA VAL A 384 5.11 9.85 1.22
C VAL A 384 4.79 10.54 -0.12
N ASN A 385 3.58 10.38 -0.62
CA ASN A 385 3.17 11.01 -1.88
C ASN A 385 3.04 12.55 -1.79
N ASN A 386 3.08 13.14 -0.60
CA ASN A 386 3.02 14.59 -0.40
C ASN A 386 4.39 15.28 -0.53
N PHE A 387 5.49 14.53 -0.51
CA PHE A 387 6.84 15.06 -0.57
C PHE A 387 7.50 14.82 -1.93
N ASP A 388 8.25 15.82 -2.41
CA ASP A 388 9.05 15.70 -3.63
C ASP A 388 10.34 14.91 -3.38
N CYS A 389 10.92 15.08 -2.19
CA CYS A 389 12.18 14.49 -1.78
C CYS A 389 12.09 13.91 -0.37
N ALA A 390 13.03 13.02 -0.06
CA ALA A 390 13.26 12.45 1.26
C ALA A 390 14.73 12.53 1.65
N LEU A 391 15.00 12.77 2.92
CA LEU A 391 16.35 12.72 3.49
C LEU A 391 16.66 11.26 3.82
N LEU A 392 17.78 10.73 3.34
CA LEU A 392 18.33 9.46 3.83
C LEU A 392 19.25 9.75 5.00
N VAL A 393 18.98 9.13 6.15
CA VAL A 393 19.71 9.38 7.40
C VAL A 393 20.30 8.08 7.95
N GLU A 394 21.62 8.04 8.13
CA GLU A 394 22.36 6.96 8.78
C GLU A 394 23.20 7.55 9.91
N ASP A 395 23.21 6.91 11.07
CA ASP A 395 23.93 7.37 12.28
C ASP A 395 23.68 8.85 12.64
N GLY A 396 22.49 9.34 12.32
CA GLY A 396 22.08 10.73 12.54
C GLY A 396 22.56 11.72 11.47
N GLN A 397 23.36 11.31 10.50
CA GLN A 397 23.85 12.17 9.41
C GLN A 397 22.94 12.05 8.19
N ILE A 398 22.75 13.16 7.48
CA ILE A 398 22.07 13.15 6.17
C ILE A 398 23.10 12.70 5.14
N GLU A 399 22.91 11.48 4.62
CA GLU A 399 23.79 10.91 3.58
C GLU A 399 23.44 11.42 2.19
N SER A 400 22.13 11.56 1.91
CA SER A 400 21.67 12.08 0.63
C SER A 400 20.23 12.61 0.71
N VAL A 401 19.84 13.32 -0.36
CA VAL A 401 18.46 13.74 -0.61
C VAL A 401 17.97 12.98 -1.85
N GLU A 402 16.99 12.13 -1.68
CA GLU A 402 16.45 11.27 -2.74
C GLU A 402 15.08 11.76 -3.21
N GLU A 403 14.88 11.78 -4.53
CA GLU A 403 13.58 12.11 -5.13
C GLU A 403 12.55 11.02 -4.82
N VAL A 404 11.31 11.41 -4.48
CA VAL A 404 10.16 10.51 -4.45
C VAL A 404 9.67 10.30 -5.89
N SER A 405 10.48 9.64 -6.68
CA SER A 405 10.41 9.58 -8.15
C SER A 405 9.12 8.97 -8.71
N ALA A 406 8.39 8.19 -7.90
CA ALA A 406 7.08 7.65 -8.27
C ALA A 406 5.90 8.41 -7.63
N ARG A 407 6.11 9.64 -7.10
CA ARG A 407 5.00 10.44 -6.57
C ARG A 407 4.12 11.01 -7.69
N GLY A 408 2.86 11.22 -7.36
CA GLY A 408 1.91 11.85 -8.29
C GLY A 408 1.52 10.93 -9.45
N ARG A 409 1.54 11.49 -10.65
CA ARG A 409 1.17 10.83 -11.91
C ARG A 409 2.07 11.32 -13.03
N GLU A 410 2.16 10.53 -14.12
CA GLU A 410 2.76 11.00 -15.37
C GLU A 410 1.96 12.17 -15.97
N SER A 411 2.57 12.87 -16.93
CA SER A 411 1.85 13.90 -17.70
C SER A 411 0.55 13.34 -18.27
N PRO A 412 -0.58 14.05 -18.15
CA PRO A 412 -1.88 13.55 -18.60
C PRO A 412 -1.99 13.42 -20.12
N VAL A 413 -1.06 13.99 -20.88
CA VAL A 413 -1.06 13.98 -22.34
C VAL A 413 0.14 13.19 -22.85
N MET A 414 -0.11 12.13 -23.63
CA MET A 414 0.94 11.41 -24.36
C MET A 414 1.46 12.29 -25.50
N ARG A 415 2.79 12.46 -25.60
CA ARG A 415 3.44 13.40 -26.52
C ARG A 415 3.09 13.21 -28.00
N HIS A 416 2.54 12.04 -28.39
CA HIS A 416 2.20 11.72 -29.77
C HIS A 416 0.78 12.12 -30.21
N THR A 417 -0.07 12.64 -29.31
CA THR A 417 -1.48 12.85 -29.63
C THR A 417 -1.93 14.30 -29.74
N SER A 418 -1.05 15.30 -29.52
CA SER A 418 -1.45 16.71 -29.70
C SER A 418 -0.27 17.62 -30.01
N PRO A 419 -0.13 18.04 -31.28
CA PRO A 419 0.90 19.00 -31.67
C PRO A 419 0.66 20.45 -31.16
N LYS A 420 -0.37 20.68 -30.34
CA LYS A 420 -0.81 22.02 -29.89
C LYS A 420 -0.79 22.28 -28.38
N VAL A 421 -0.38 21.34 -27.54
CA VAL A 421 -0.26 21.63 -26.09
C VAL A 421 1.17 22.05 -25.80
N SER A 422 1.41 23.35 -25.72
CA SER A 422 2.65 23.91 -25.20
C SER A 422 2.69 23.64 -23.68
N LEU A 423 3.54 22.71 -23.26
CA LEU A 423 3.93 22.62 -21.86
C LEU A 423 4.89 23.78 -21.62
N THR A 424 4.43 24.84 -20.95
CA THR A 424 5.33 25.86 -20.42
C THR A 424 6.26 25.16 -19.42
N LYS A 425 7.52 24.96 -19.83
CA LYS A 425 8.60 24.65 -18.91
C LYS A 425 8.69 25.82 -17.93
N HIS A 426 8.49 25.59 -16.65
CA HIS A 426 9.09 26.44 -15.66
C HIS A 426 10.60 26.24 -15.80
N GLU A 427 11.24 27.12 -16.55
CA GLU A 427 12.67 27.31 -16.48
C GLU A 427 12.95 27.74 -15.03
N THR A 428 13.54 26.85 -14.26
CA THR A 428 14.20 27.23 -13.03
C THR A 428 15.29 28.23 -13.40
N ALA A 429 15.04 29.49 -13.08
CA ALA A 429 16.04 30.52 -13.17
C ALA A 429 17.20 30.16 -12.22
N GLU A 430 18.26 29.59 -12.75
CA GLU A 430 19.57 29.80 -12.18
C GLU A 430 19.87 31.29 -12.30
N LYS A 431 19.80 31.99 -11.20
CA LYS A 431 20.62 33.19 -10.90
C LYS A 431 20.36 33.70 -9.49
N VAL A 432 21.37 33.67 -8.74
CA VAL A 432 21.89 34.35 -7.57
C VAL A 432 22.04 33.47 -6.35
#